data_7dd317757dbddbc9492865f621ee22af
#
_entry.id   7dd317757dbddbc9492865f621ee22af
#
_cell.length_a   1.000
_cell.length_b   1.000
_cell.length_c   1.000
_cell.angle_alpha   90.00
_cell.angle_beta   90.00
_cell.angle_gamma   90.00
#
_symmetry.space_group_name_H-M   'P 1'
#
loop_
_entity.id
_entity.type
_entity.pdbx_description
1 polymer ?
#
loop_
_entity_poly.entity_id
_entity_poly.type
_entity_poly.pdbx_seq_one_letter_code
_entity_poly.pdbx_strand_id
1 'polypeptide(L)'
;IDRSATTDSTGGRRPRLIAPLPNARFALGAELTGGDLRLVAVNLRQETVAYQKIILPFSNTAEYGARLAELIEVFLDENHLDRDKLLGVGLTLPGIIGPDQSTIEYAPTIGVHTSTPCRFTSAIPYPTLLDNDANCGGFGEWWNRTDQQSMAYLSLSRGVGGAILVGGQLYDGISHRAAEFGHMCLHPGGRRCECGRQGCLE
;
A
#
# COMPACT_ATOMS: atom_id res chain seq x y z
N ILE A 1 -18.17 -9.90 -17.05
CA ILE A 1 -18.31 -11.24 -16.45
C ILE A 1 -17.90 -12.25 -17.51
N ASP A 2 -16.89 -13.07 -17.20
CA ASP A 2 -16.49 -14.19 -18.01
C ASP A 2 -17.44 -15.38 -17.75
N ARG A 3 -17.86 -16.06 -18.83
CA ARG A 3 -18.74 -17.23 -18.80
C ARG A 3 -18.19 -18.38 -19.65
N SER A 4 -16.90 -18.37 -19.95
CA SER A 4 -16.27 -19.32 -20.88
C SER A 4 -16.05 -20.69 -20.27
N ALA A 5 -15.88 -20.79 -18.94
CA ALA A 5 -15.61 -22.04 -18.26
C ALA A 5 -16.90 -22.77 -17.84
N THR A 6 -16.83 -24.10 -17.87
CA THR A 6 -17.88 -25.00 -17.39
C THR A 6 -17.28 -26.02 -16.42
N THR A 7 -18.10 -26.53 -15.47
CA THR A 7 -17.70 -27.64 -14.60
C THR A 7 -18.25 -28.95 -15.15
N ASP A 8 -17.71 -30.08 -14.68
CA ASP A 8 -18.28 -31.40 -14.96
C ASP A 8 -19.68 -31.51 -14.34
N SER A 9 -20.57 -32.22 -15.05
CA SER A 9 -21.94 -32.45 -14.63
C SER A 9 -22.12 -33.92 -14.28
N THR A 10 -22.72 -34.20 -13.17
CA THR A 10 -23.14 -35.57 -12.73
C THR A 10 -24.46 -36.00 -13.36
N GLY A 11 -25.05 -35.17 -14.22
CA GLY A 11 -26.30 -35.37 -14.94
C GLY A 11 -27.01 -34.05 -15.18
N GLY A 12 -27.50 -33.81 -16.39
CA GLY A 12 -28.15 -32.56 -16.78
C GLY A 12 -27.22 -31.54 -17.46
N ARG A 13 -27.70 -30.27 -17.56
CA ARG A 13 -26.95 -29.19 -18.22
C ARG A 13 -25.72 -28.82 -17.40
N ARG A 14 -24.54 -28.78 -18.05
CA ARG A 14 -23.29 -28.33 -17.42
C ARG A 14 -23.42 -26.90 -16.87
N PRO A 15 -23.14 -26.68 -15.58
CA PRO A 15 -23.12 -25.34 -15.01
C PRO A 15 -22.06 -24.46 -15.69
N ARG A 16 -22.40 -23.19 -15.96
CA ARG A 16 -21.42 -22.19 -16.42
C ARG A 16 -20.81 -21.52 -15.20
N LEU A 17 -19.50 -21.48 -15.14
CA LEU A 17 -18.79 -20.68 -14.16
C LEU A 17 -18.88 -19.20 -14.55
N ILE A 18 -19.05 -18.35 -13.55
CA ILE A 18 -19.08 -16.91 -13.71
C ILE A 18 -17.87 -16.35 -12.95
N ALA A 19 -17.01 -15.64 -13.65
CA ALA A 19 -15.86 -14.97 -13.08
C ALA A 19 -15.85 -13.49 -13.47
N PRO A 20 -15.26 -12.58 -12.66
CA PRO A 20 -15.01 -11.22 -13.11
C PRO A 20 -14.04 -11.23 -14.29
N LEU A 21 -14.24 -10.32 -15.25
CA LEU A 21 -13.23 -10.04 -16.28
C LEU A 21 -12.04 -9.38 -15.59
N PRO A 22 -10.82 -9.91 -15.73
CA PRO A 22 -9.66 -9.41 -14.97
C PRO A 22 -9.45 -7.91 -15.14
N ASN A 23 -9.51 -7.43 -16.37
CA ASN A 23 -9.22 -6.05 -16.75
C ASN A 23 -10.49 -5.17 -16.86
N ALA A 24 -11.62 -5.58 -16.24
CA ALA A 24 -12.82 -4.74 -16.20
C ALA A 24 -12.63 -3.50 -15.30
N ARG A 25 -11.81 -3.60 -14.30
CA ARG A 25 -11.36 -2.51 -13.41
C ARG A 25 -9.92 -2.78 -12.98
N PHE A 26 -9.24 -1.73 -12.51
CA PHE A 26 -7.93 -1.81 -11.90
C PHE A 26 -7.79 -0.77 -10.79
N ALA A 27 -6.83 -0.97 -9.90
CA ALA A 27 -6.40 0.00 -8.91
C ALA A 27 -4.96 0.40 -9.15
N LEU A 28 -4.59 1.60 -8.75
CA LEU A 28 -3.21 2.09 -8.80
C LEU A 28 -2.64 2.14 -7.39
N GLY A 29 -1.47 1.54 -7.19
CA GLY A 29 -0.64 1.71 -6.00
C GLY A 29 0.48 2.70 -6.29
N ALA A 30 0.73 3.62 -5.37
CA ALA A 30 1.84 4.57 -5.43
C ALA A 30 2.62 4.54 -4.12
N GLU A 31 3.79 3.89 -4.12
CA GLU A 31 4.70 3.87 -2.99
C GLU A 31 5.63 5.07 -3.06
N LEU A 32 5.56 5.91 -2.03
CA LEU A 32 6.40 7.09 -1.85
C LEU A 32 7.52 6.78 -0.87
N THR A 33 8.75 6.92 -1.32
CA THR A 33 9.94 6.84 -0.45
C THR A 33 10.63 8.19 -0.36
N GLY A 34 11.69 8.31 0.43
CA GLY A 34 12.44 9.57 0.50
C GLY A 34 13.02 10.05 -0.84
N GLY A 35 13.22 9.16 -1.82
CA GLY A 35 13.83 9.50 -3.10
C GLY A 35 13.10 9.00 -4.33
N ASP A 36 12.20 8.05 -4.20
CA ASP A 36 11.58 7.36 -5.32
C ASP A 36 10.04 7.34 -5.18
N LEU A 37 9.37 7.36 -6.31
CA LEU A 37 7.98 6.99 -6.53
C LEU A 37 7.95 5.66 -7.28
N ARG A 38 7.17 4.70 -6.79
CA ARG A 38 6.86 3.46 -7.51
C ARG A 38 5.37 3.38 -7.79
N LEU A 39 5.03 3.29 -9.06
CA LEU A 39 3.66 3.13 -9.53
C LEU A 39 3.42 1.70 -9.96
N VAL A 40 2.31 1.13 -9.54
CA VAL A 40 1.87 -0.21 -9.94
C VAL A 40 0.37 -0.21 -10.22
N ALA A 41 -0.04 -0.70 -11.36
CA ALA A 41 -1.45 -0.97 -11.65
C ALA A 41 -1.74 -2.46 -11.49
N VAL A 42 -2.82 -2.79 -10.77
CA VAL A 42 -3.25 -4.17 -10.53
C VAL A 42 -4.70 -4.35 -10.96
N ASN A 43 -5.00 -5.47 -11.63
CA ASN A 43 -6.33 -5.80 -12.09
C ASN A 43 -7.16 -6.53 -11.01
N LEU A 44 -8.40 -6.93 -11.34
CA LEU A 44 -9.29 -7.63 -10.41
C LEU A 44 -8.83 -9.06 -10.01
N ARG A 45 -7.78 -9.59 -10.64
CA ARG A 45 -7.11 -10.83 -10.23
C ARG A 45 -5.81 -10.58 -9.50
N GLN A 46 -5.52 -9.32 -9.13
CA GLN A 46 -4.28 -8.92 -8.47
C GLN A 46 -3.02 -9.14 -9.33
N GLU A 47 -3.21 -9.30 -10.63
CA GLU A 47 -2.11 -9.36 -11.58
C GLU A 47 -1.58 -7.94 -11.82
N THR A 48 -0.27 -7.76 -11.77
CA THR A 48 0.38 -6.50 -12.15
C THR A 48 0.24 -6.30 -13.65
N VAL A 49 -0.45 -5.24 -14.05
CA VAL A 49 -0.65 -4.89 -15.46
C VAL A 49 0.32 -3.83 -15.96
N ALA A 50 0.87 -3.03 -15.05
CA ALA A 50 1.91 -2.04 -15.32
C ALA A 50 2.71 -1.72 -14.07
N TYR A 51 3.99 -1.37 -14.23
CA TYR A 51 4.89 -0.95 -13.14
C TYR A 51 5.89 0.06 -13.66
N GLN A 52 6.16 1.11 -12.87
CA GLN A 52 7.18 2.09 -13.16
C GLN A 52 7.84 2.58 -11.88
N LYS A 53 9.16 2.78 -11.92
CA LYS A 53 9.92 3.44 -10.86
C LYS A 53 10.45 4.78 -11.37
N ILE A 54 10.21 5.84 -10.61
CA ILE A 54 10.55 7.22 -10.98
C ILE A 54 11.35 7.83 -9.84
N ILE A 55 12.41 8.56 -10.13
CA ILE A 55 13.13 9.36 -9.13
C ILE A 55 12.28 10.58 -8.83
N LEU A 56 11.78 10.68 -7.61
CA LEU A 56 10.95 11.79 -7.14
C LEU A 56 11.21 11.98 -5.64
N PRO A 57 12.15 12.88 -5.26
CA PRO A 57 12.41 13.20 -3.86
C PRO A 57 11.15 13.69 -3.17
N PHE A 58 10.83 13.09 -2.03
CA PHE A 58 9.60 13.39 -1.29
C PHE A 58 9.58 14.82 -0.76
N SER A 59 8.44 15.46 -0.86
CA SER A 59 8.13 16.73 -0.19
C SER A 59 6.65 16.79 0.18
N ASN A 60 6.34 17.19 1.40
CA ASN A 60 4.94 17.36 1.83
C ASN A 60 4.38 18.73 1.41
N THR A 61 4.30 18.99 0.11
CA THR A 61 3.83 20.25 -0.47
C THR A 61 2.76 20.04 -1.54
N ALA A 62 2.00 21.09 -1.85
CA ALA A 62 1.00 21.07 -2.92
C ALA A 62 1.65 20.88 -4.31
N GLU A 63 2.85 21.46 -4.50
CA GLU A 63 3.62 21.34 -5.76
C GLU A 63 4.04 19.88 -5.98
N TYR A 64 4.47 19.18 -4.92
CA TYR A 64 4.75 17.74 -4.99
C TYR A 64 3.50 16.96 -5.38
N GLY A 65 2.35 17.31 -4.81
CA GLY A 65 1.06 16.71 -5.15
C GLY A 65 0.68 16.90 -6.61
N ALA A 66 0.86 18.11 -7.15
CA ALA A 66 0.62 18.39 -8.55
C ALA A 66 1.55 17.57 -9.46
N ARG A 67 2.83 17.45 -9.10
CA ARG A 67 3.78 16.63 -9.85
C ARG A 67 3.45 15.14 -9.77
N LEU A 68 3.02 14.65 -8.61
CA LEU A 68 2.57 13.27 -8.43
C LEU A 68 1.35 12.98 -9.31
N ALA A 69 0.35 13.87 -9.33
CA ALA A 69 -0.83 13.75 -10.19
C ALA A 69 -0.45 13.70 -11.68
N GLU A 70 0.45 14.58 -12.12
CA GLU A 70 0.96 14.57 -13.50
C GLU A 70 1.65 13.24 -13.85
N LEU A 71 2.49 12.70 -12.96
CA LEU A 71 3.18 11.43 -13.17
C LEU A 71 2.21 10.25 -13.22
N ILE A 72 1.14 10.29 -12.43
CA ILE A 72 0.06 9.29 -12.49
C ILE A 72 -0.61 9.36 -13.88
N GLU A 73 -0.95 10.55 -14.38
CA GLU A 73 -1.55 10.70 -15.70
C GLU A 73 -0.64 10.18 -16.83
N VAL A 74 0.65 10.52 -16.78
CA VAL A 74 1.65 10.00 -17.74
C VAL A 74 1.72 8.48 -17.68
N PHE A 75 1.75 7.89 -16.47
CA PHE A 75 1.77 6.45 -16.30
C PHE A 75 0.53 5.77 -16.90
N LEU A 76 -0.67 6.35 -16.71
CA LEU A 76 -1.90 5.84 -17.29
C LEU A 76 -1.86 5.89 -18.82
N ASP A 77 -1.37 6.99 -19.41
CA ASP A 77 -1.27 7.15 -20.85
C ASP A 77 -0.23 6.21 -21.50
N GLU A 78 0.97 6.13 -20.94
CA GLU A 78 2.05 5.28 -21.44
C GLU A 78 1.68 3.78 -21.43
N ASN A 79 0.85 3.37 -20.46
CA ASN A 79 0.40 1.98 -20.34
C ASN A 79 -0.99 1.73 -20.93
N HIS A 80 -1.57 2.71 -21.63
CA HIS A 80 -2.90 2.61 -22.25
C HIS A 80 -4.01 2.19 -21.27
N LEU A 81 -3.94 2.67 -20.04
CA LEU A 81 -4.89 2.37 -18.98
C LEU A 81 -6.10 3.32 -19.05
N ASP A 82 -7.27 2.75 -19.17
CA ASP A 82 -8.55 3.48 -19.29
C ASP A 82 -8.96 4.06 -17.92
N ARG A 83 -9.00 5.37 -17.82
CA ARG A 83 -9.32 6.12 -16.58
C ARG A 83 -10.71 5.77 -16.03
N ASP A 84 -11.66 5.46 -16.89
CA ASP A 84 -13.02 5.06 -16.48
C ASP A 84 -13.04 3.71 -15.77
N LYS A 85 -11.95 2.93 -15.88
CA LYS A 85 -11.76 1.65 -15.19
C LYS A 85 -10.95 1.76 -13.90
N LEU A 86 -10.35 2.90 -13.62
CA LEU A 86 -9.59 3.11 -12.39
C LEU A 86 -10.53 3.20 -11.18
N LEU A 87 -10.31 2.35 -10.19
CA LEU A 87 -11.06 2.35 -8.94
C LEU A 87 -10.60 3.44 -7.98
N GLY A 88 -9.31 3.74 -7.98
CA GLY A 88 -8.69 4.73 -7.13
C GLY A 88 -7.20 4.47 -6.98
N VAL A 89 -6.56 5.31 -6.16
CA VAL A 89 -5.12 5.32 -5.90
C VAL A 89 -4.85 5.02 -4.43
N GLY A 90 -4.13 3.95 -4.15
CA GLY A 90 -3.57 3.67 -2.83
C GLY A 90 -2.18 4.31 -2.73
N LEU A 91 -2.03 5.28 -1.84
CA LEU A 91 -0.73 5.88 -1.54
C LEU A 91 -0.13 5.20 -0.32
N THR A 92 1.15 4.87 -0.38
CA THR A 92 1.88 4.39 0.78
C THR A 92 3.12 5.23 1.02
N LEU A 93 3.45 5.42 2.28
CA LEU A 93 4.71 6.02 2.69
C LEU A 93 5.23 5.39 3.99
N PRO A 94 6.55 5.44 4.23
CA PRO A 94 7.11 4.94 5.48
C PRO A 94 6.72 5.87 6.63
N GLY A 95 6.31 5.30 7.76
CA GLY A 95 5.98 6.04 8.96
C GLY A 95 4.55 5.83 9.45
N ILE A 96 4.16 6.58 10.46
CA ILE A 96 2.87 6.47 11.12
C ILE A 96 1.89 7.44 10.47
N ILE A 97 0.79 6.89 9.96
CA ILE A 97 -0.31 7.65 9.37
C ILE A 97 -1.44 7.75 10.40
N GLY A 98 -2.04 8.90 10.50
CA GLY A 98 -3.18 9.12 11.39
C GLY A 98 -4.44 8.37 10.93
N PRO A 99 -5.39 8.14 11.85
CA PRO A 99 -6.64 7.41 11.56
C PRO A 99 -7.53 8.11 10.52
N ASP A 100 -7.31 9.38 10.30
CA ASP A 100 -7.98 10.20 9.31
C ASP A 100 -7.44 9.99 7.88
N GLN A 101 -6.37 9.19 7.71
CA GLN A 101 -5.67 8.93 6.45
C GLN A 101 -5.25 10.21 5.70
N SER A 102 -5.13 11.32 6.44
CA SER A 102 -4.80 12.64 5.91
C SER A 102 -3.69 13.34 6.70
N THR A 103 -3.23 12.73 7.79
CA THR A 103 -2.17 13.25 8.65
C THR A 103 -1.00 12.28 8.71
N ILE A 104 0.21 12.79 8.51
CA ILE A 104 1.46 12.06 8.75
C ILE A 104 1.87 12.38 10.19
N GLU A 105 1.71 11.40 11.09
CA GLU A 105 2.01 11.57 12.51
C GLU A 105 3.51 11.60 12.77
N TYR A 106 4.25 10.71 12.13
CA TYR A 106 5.70 10.60 12.27
C TYR A 106 6.30 9.76 11.16
N ALA A 107 7.25 10.31 10.40
CA ALA A 107 7.91 9.64 9.28
C ALA A 107 9.35 10.17 9.11
N PRO A 108 10.28 9.81 10.02
CA PRO A 108 11.63 10.39 10.03
C PRO A 108 12.43 10.09 8.77
N THR A 109 12.23 8.95 8.14
CA THR A 109 12.91 8.55 6.89
C THR A 109 12.59 9.46 5.70
N ILE A 110 11.51 10.23 5.78
CA ILE A 110 11.09 11.22 4.79
C ILE A 110 11.06 12.66 5.37
N GLY A 111 11.71 12.87 6.51
CA GLY A 111 11.90 14.19 7.12
C GLY A 111 10.70 14.75 7.88
N VAL A 112 9.68 13.94 8.21
CA VAL A 112 8.53 14.38 9.01
C VAL A 112 8.70 13.94 10.46
N HIS A 113 9.00 14.88 11.36
CA HIS A 113 9.28 14.62 12.78
C HIS A 113 8.15 15.07 13.72
N THR A 114 7.13 15.73 13.19
CA THR A 114 5.97 16.21 13.95
C THR A 114 4.70 15.96 13.14
N SER A 115 3.59 15.73 13.84
CA SER A 115 2.29 15.53 13.21
C SER A 115 1.96 16.70 12.24
N THR A 116 1.72 16.37 11.00
CA THR A 116 1.59 17.34 9.90
C THR A 116 0.52 16.88 8.92
N PRO A 117 -0.44 17.72 8.54
CA PRO A 117 -1.41 17.40 7.50
C PRO A 117 -0.71 17.07 6.17
N CYS A 118 -1.21 16.05 5.49
CA CYS A 118 -0.75 15.68 4.15
C CYS A 118 -1.22 16.73 3.13
N ARG A 119 -0.29 17.37 2.43
CA ARG A 119 -0.58 18.48 1.50
C ARG A 119 -0.60 18.07 0.05
N PHE A 120 -0.20 16.85 -0.27
CA PHE A 120 -0.03 16.41 -1.64
C PHE A 120 -1.19 15.55 -2.16
N THR A 121 -2.03 14.98 -1.30
CA THR A 121 -3.10 14.06 -1.72
C THR A 121 -4.23 14.76 -2.46
N SER A 122 -4.55 16.01 -2.10
CA SER A 122 -5.66 16.78 -2.67
C SER A 122 -5.51 17.12 -4.17
N ALA A 123 -4.30 17.01 -4.71
CA ALA A 123 -4.04 17.26 -6.13
C ALA A 123 -4.38 16.07 -7.03
N ILE A 124 -4.55 14.87 -6.46
CA ILE A 124 -4.84 13.66 -7.22
C ILE A 124 -6.33 13.61 -7.56
N PRO A 125 -6.72 13.54 -8.86
CA PRO A 125 -8.11 13.67 -9.28
C PRO A 125 -8.91 12.36 -9.14
N TYR A 126 -8.44 11.42 -8.35
CA TYR A 126 -9.04 10.10 -8.14
C TYR A 126 -9.31 9.85 -6.65
N PRO A 127 -10.26 8.96 -6.29
CA PRO A 127 -10.40 8.50 -4.92
C PRO A 127 -9.04 7.97 -4.40
N THR A 128 -8.58 8.52 -3.28
CA THR A 128 -7.24 8.25 -2.77
C THR A 128 -7.30 7.80 -1.32
N LEU A 129 -6.56 6.75 -0.99
CA LEU A 129 -6.33 6.27 0.36
C LEU A 129 -4.84 6.37 0.67
N LEU A 130 -4.49 6.82 1.87
CA LEU A 130 -3.11 6.92 2.36
C LEU A 130 -2.92 6.00 3.56
N ASP A 131 -1.87 5.17 3.54
CA ASP A 131 -1.53 4.30 4.65
C ASP A 131 -0.01 4.06 4.73
N ASN A 132 0.41 3.38 5.79
CA ASN A 132 1.78 2.93 5.98
C ASN A 132 2.15 1.85 4.96
N ASP A 133 3.40 1.85 4.51
CA ASP A 133 3.93 0.92 3.51
C ASP A 133 3.89 -0.55 3.98
N ALA A 134 4.24 -0.83 5.25
CA ALA A 134 4.19 -2.18 5.80
C ALA A 134 2.75 -2.67 6.03
N ASN A 135 1.82 -1.79 6.43
CA ASN A 135 0.40 -2.11 6.52
C ASN A 135 -0.16 -2.54 5.17
N CYS A 136 0.10 -1.75 4.14
CA CYS A 136 -0.35 -2.07 2.78
C CYS A 136 0.29 -3.36 2.26
N GLY A 137 1.60 -3.57 2.50
CA GLY A 137 2.29 -4.80 2.14
C GLY A 137 1.70 -6.02 2.83
N GLY A 138 1.48 -5.93 4.14
CA GLY A 138 0.87 -7.00 4.93
C GLY A 138 -0.57 -7.32 4.50
N PHE A 139 -1.38 -6.28 4.23
CA PHE A 139 -2.72 -6.46 3.71
C PHE A 139 -2.72 -7.12 2.33
N GLY A 140 -1.82 -6.72 1.43
CA GLY A 140 -1.67 -7.32 0.11
C GLY A 140 -1.29 -8.81 0.17
N GLU A 141 -0.34 -9.18 1.04
CA GLU A 141 0.03 -10.58 1.26
C GLU A 141 -1.13 -11.40 1.84
N TRP A 142 -1.84 -10.87 2.83
CA TRP A 142 -3.00 -11.53 3.42
C TRP A 142 -4.12 -11.73 2.39
N TRP A 143 -4.40 -10.72 1.58
CA TRP A 143 -5.45 -10.77 0.55
C TRP A 143 -5.21 -11.87 -0.49
N ASN A 144 -3.95 -12.18 -0.79
CA ASN A 144 -3.55 -13.24 -1.71
C ASN A 144 -3.63 -14.66 -1.10
N ARG A 145 -3.87 -14.78 0.21
CA ARG A 145 -3.93 -16.08 0.88
C ARG A 145 -5.32 -16.71 0.75
N THR A 146 -5.34 -18.02 0.63
CA THR A 146 -6.58 -18.79 0.56
C THR A 146 -7.13 -19.16 1.94
N ASP A 147 -6.28 -19.15 2.98
CA ASP A 147 -6.63 -19.55 4.33
C ASP A 147 -7.23 -18.44 5.19
N GLN A 148 -7.03 -17.18 4.81
CA GLN A 148 -7.53 -15.95 5.45
C GLN A 148 -7.39 -15.94 6.99
N GLN A 149 -6.36 -16.58 7.50
CA GLN A 149 -6.07 -16.62 8.94
C GLN A 149 -5.41 -15.33 9.40
N SER A 150 -5.28 -15.16 10.72
CA SER A 150 -4.50 -14.07 11.28
C SER A 150 -3.04 -14.20 10.87
N MET A 151 -2.40 -13.06 10.59
CA MET A 151 -1.04 -13.02 10.05
C MET A 151 -0.24 -11.90 10.72
N ALA A 152 1.04 -12.16 10.99
CA ALA A 152 2.03 -11.15 11.23
C ALA A 152 2.92 -11.04 9.99
N TYR A 153 3.06 -9.83 9.46
CA TYR A 153 3.89 -9.50 8.30
C TYR A 153 5.12 -8.72 8.76
N LEU A 154 6.27 -9.07 8.23
CA LEU A 154 7.53 -8.36 8.46
C LEU A 154 8.07 -7.85 7.12
N SER A 155 8.25 -6.54 7.04
CA SER A 155 8.90 -5.87 5.90
C SER A 155 10.37 -5.62 6.23
N LEU A 156 11.25 -6.32 5.56
CA LEU A 156 12.70 -6.19 5.75
C LEU A 156 13.29 -5.45 4.56
N SER A 157 13.58 -4.17 4.73
CA SER A 157 14.16 -3.33 3.69
C SER A 157 15.27 -2.42 4.26
N ARG A 158 15.19 -1.10 4.11
CA ARG A 158 16.10 -0.15 4.78
C ARG A 158 15.88 -0.10 6.28
N GLY A 159 14.66 -0.38 6.73
CA GLY A 159 14.25 -0.54 8.10
C GLY A 159 13.47 -1.85 8.26
N VAL A 160 12.98 -2.10 9.46
CA VAL A 160 12.13 -3.24 9.79
C VAL A 160 10.73 -2.74 10.13
N GLY A 161 9.84 -2.82 9.17
CA GLY A 161 8.42 -2.53 9.36
C GLY A 161 7.60 -3.81 9.62
N GLY A 162 6.32 -3.64 9.91
CA GLY A 162 5.42 -4.78 10.05
C GLY A 162 3.96 -4.42 10.03
N ALA A 163 3.14 -5.46 9.91
CA ALA A 163 1.69 -5.39 10.03
C ALA A 163 1.16 -6.62 10.78
N ILE A 164 0.06 -6.45 11.47
CA ILE A 164 -0.69 -7.56 12.08
C ILE A 164 -2.09 -7.54 11.50
N LEU A 165 -2.55 -8.70 11.01
CA LEU A 165 -3.92 -8.88 10.56
C LEU A 165 -4.62 -9.91 11.43
N VAL A 166 -5.81 -9.56 11.92
CA VAL A 166 -6.65 -10.42 12.75
C VAL A 166 -8.03 -10.47 12.13
N GLY A 167 -8.47 -11.66 11.73
CA GLY A 167 -9.79 -11.83 11.09
C GLY A 167 -9.98 -10.99 9.82
N GLY A 168 -8.89 -10.73 9.08
CA GLY A 168 -8.92 -9.95 7.85
C GLY A 168 -8.89 -8.43 8.03
N GLN A 169 -8.65 -7.95 9.22
CA GLN A 169 -8.53 -6.53 9.51
C GLN A 169 -7.13 -6.21 10.04
N LEU A 170 -6.57 -5.10 9.62
CA LEU A 170 -5.35 -4.56 10.19
C LEU A 170 -5.58 -4.24 11.66
N TYR A 171 -4.64 -4.66 12.49
CA TYR A 171 -4.63 -4.35 13.91
C TYR A 171 -3.69 -3.17 14.16
N ASP A 172 -4.26 -1.98 14.21
CA ASP A 172 -3.50 -0.73 14.37
C ASP A 172 -3.15 -0.40 15.82
N GLY A 173 -3.83 -1.05 16.77
CA GLY A 173 -3.75 -0.67 18.18
C GLY A 173 -4.41 0.69 18.48
N ILE A 174 -4.36 1.11 19.75
CA ILE A 174 -5.02 2.35 20.20
C ILE A 174 -4.36 3.61 19.62
N SER A 175 -3.05 3.56 19.34
CA SER A 175 -2.24 4.70 18.91
C SER A 175 -1.74 4.59 17.47
N HIS A 176 -2.31 3.69 16.67
CA HIS A 176 -1.86 3.39 15.30
C HIS A 176 -0.36 3.06 15.21
N ARG A 177 0.17 2.42 16.26
CA ARG A 177 1.58 2.00 16.38
C ARG A 177 1.74 0.52 16.66
N ALA A 178 0.72 -0.27 16.35
CA ALA A 178 0.86 -1.72 16.40
C ALA A 178 1.85 -2.18 15.33
N ALA A 179 2.42 -3.37 15.55
CA ALA A 179 3.34 -3.99 14.60
C ALA A 179 4.66 -3.24 14.32
N GLU A 180 5.05 -2.28 15.16
CA GLU A 180 6.37 -1.62 15.11
C GLU A 180 7.49 -2.61 15.53
N PHE A 181 7.58 -3.75 14.85
CA PHE A 181 8.49 -4.86 15.21
C PHE A 181 9.95 -4.45 15.17
N GLY A 182 10.34 -3.58 14.22
CA GLY A 182 11.70 -3.06 14.12
C GLY A 182 12.16 -2.36 15.39
N HIS A 183 11.22 -1.80 16.13
CA HIS A 183 11.52 -1.05 17.35
C HIS A 183 11.29 -1.84 18.65
N MET A 184 11.03 -3.16 18.56
CA MET A 184 11.06 -4.03 19.73
C MET A 184 12.48 -4.11 20.28
N CYS A 185 12.63 -3.88 21.60
CA CYS A 185 13.93 -3.99 22.25
C CYS A 185 14.30 -5.47 22.43
N LEU A 186 15.21 -5.97 21.63
CA LEU A 186 15.75 -7.33 21.74
C LEU A 186 17.00 -7.40 22.60
N HIS A 187 17.77 -6.31 22.69
CA HIS A 187 19.03 -6.29 23.41
C HIS A 187 19.14 -5.01 24.25
N PRO A 188 18.59 -4.98 25.47
CA PRO A 188 18.64 -3.80 26.34
C PRO A 188 20.07 -3.26 26.51
N GLY A 189 20.26 -1.94 26.32
CA GLY A 189 21.58 -1.32 26.34
C GLY A 189 22.45 -1.59 25.09
N GLY A 190 21.91 -2.24 24.07
CA GLY A 190 22.58 -2.51 22.81
C GLY A 190 22.75 -1.28 21.92
N ARG A 191 22.91 -1.51 20.61
CA ARG A 191 23.13 -0.46 19.62
C ARG A 191 22.05 0.63 19.69
N ARG A 192 22.44 1.88 19.49
CA ARG A 192 21.49 3.00 19.40
C ARG A 192 20.71 2.92 18.09
N CYS A 193 19.39 2.96 18.19
CA CYS A 193 18.47 3.04 17.07
C CYS A 193 18.15 4.50 16.72
N GLU A 194 17.80 4.76 15.46
CA GLU A 194 17.39 6.11 15.01
C GLU A 194 16.12 6.61 15.71
N CYS A 195 15.27 5.73 16.23
CA CYS A 195 14.13 6.10 17.07
C CYS A 195 14.51 6.68 18.45
N GLY A 196 15.80 6.77 18.78
CA GLY A 196 16.34 7.29 20.04
C GLY A 196 16.49 6.25 21.17
N ARG A 197 15.94 5.04 20.99
CA ARG A 197 16.09 3.91 21.95
C ARG A 197 17.37 3.12 21.70
N GLN A 198 17.68 2.18 22.58
CA GLN A 198 18.79 1.25 22.42
C GLN A 198 18.30 -0.19 22.38
N GLY A 199 18.94 -0.99 21.51
CA GLY A 199 18.72 -2.43 21.42
C GLY A 199 17.48 -2.84 20.64
N CYS A 200 16.98 -1.99 19.74
CA CYS A 200 15.91 -2.35 18.80
C CYS A 200 16.36 -3.48 17.85
N LEU A 201 15.39 -4.19 17.27
CA LEU A 201 15.63 -5.22 16.26
C LEU A 201 16.29 -4.64 15.01
N GLU A 202 15.92 -3.43 14.61
CA GLU A 202 16.43 -2.68 13.47
C GLU A 202 17.90 -2.27 13.58
#